data_eedb26be92a46166325992d72dcc683b
#
_entry.id   eedb26be92a46166325992d72dcc683b
#
_cell.length_a   1.000
_cell.length_b   1.000
_cell.length_c   1.000
_cell.angle_alpha   90.00
_cell.angle_beta   90.00
_cell.angle_gamma   90.00
#
_symmetry.space_group_name_H-M   'P 1'
#
loop_
_entity.id
_entity.type
_entity.pdbx_description
1 polymer ?
#
loop_
_entity_poly.entity_id
_entity_poly.type
_entity_poly.pdbx_seq_one_letter_code
_entity_poly.pdbx_strand_id
1 'polypeptide(L)'
;MRIRTFFKKIVVCTLSAAILLSPASALGADIQTDMTSSESQDTESAANETEDLYGVEAYANLEAIYQNFPQRINDENNRSENVTNAGLWIQSQLESYGYEVSTHDFTHFNFTGTNYFVTKPGKSDKTIIIGAHYDSMPTAGVDDNGSGVSVLLELAHRFYDMDTPCTLQFVFFDTEEYGAYAGSSCFVYTYLMTNNLLDDVLCCINIDSIAGGDRLYGYGGEYDEDGKLTREWVY
;
A
#
# COMPACT_ATOMS: atom_id res chain seq x y z
N MET A 1 -29.69 22.85 7.76
CA MET A 1 -29.80 21.57 7.05
C MET A 1 -28.93 20.58 7.80
N ARG A 2 -29.49 19.51 8.33
CA ARG A 2 -28.82 18.65 9.34
C ARG A 2 -27.82 17.73 8.66
N ILE A 3 -26.51 17.95 8.88
CA ILE A 3 -25.44 17.00 8.60
C ILE A 3 -25.47 15.93 9.74
N ARG A 4 -26.53 15.18 9.81
CA ARG A 4 -26.70 14.11 10.78
C ARG A 4 -26.99 12.83 9.99
N THR A 5 -25.93 12.07 9.70
CA THR A 5 -26.00 10.59 9.45
C THR A 5 -24.81 10.09 8.63
N PHE A 6 -23.57 10.54 8.82
CA PHE A 6 -22.48 10.21 7.88
C PHE A 6 -21.33 9.34 8.43
N PHE A 7 -21.34 8.95 9.70
CA PHE A 7 -20.27 8.08 10.20
C PHE A 7 -20.80 6.71 10.62
N LYS A 8 -21.27 5.93 9.64
CA LYS A 8 -21.44 4.49 9.86
C LYS A 8 -20.13 3.79 9.51
N LYS A 9 -19.33 3.51 10.57
CA LYS A 9 -18.23 2.53 10.57
C LYS A 9 -17.20 2.66 9.45
N ILE A 10 -16.33 3.65 9.51
CA ILE A 10 -15.05 3.57 8.82
C ILE A 10 -14.14 2.70 9.69
N VAL A 11 -13.85 1.49 9.24
CA VAL A 11 -12.82 0.64 9.82
C VAL A 11 -11.53 0.99 9.08
N VAL A 12 -10.62 1.69 9.75
CA VAL A 12 -9.27 1.93 9.24
C VAL A 12 -8.38 0.86 9.84
N CYS A 13 -7.82 -0.01 9.00
CA CYS A 13 -6.76 -0.94 9.39
C CYS A 13 -5.44 -0.40 8.84
N THR A 14 -4.50 -0.05 9.70
CA THR A 14 -3.12 0.24 9.32
C THR A 14 -2.26 -0.98 9.61
N LEU A 15 -1.49 -1.41 8.63
CA LEU A 15 -0.49 -2.45 8.76
C LEU A 15 0.88 -1.76 8.80
N SER A 16 1.54 -1.80 9.95
CA SER A 16 2.87 -1.19 10.13
C SER A 16 3.82 -2.18 10.83
N ALA A 17 5.09 -2.20 10.42
CA ALA A 17 6.13 -2.95 11.11
C ALA A 17 6.85 -2.03 12.13
N ALA A 18 6.86 -2.41 13.40
CA ALA A 18 7.59 -1.68 14.42
C ALA A 18 9.04 -2.19 14.51
N ILE A 19 10.00 -1.29 14.35
CA ILE A 19 11.42 -1.59 14.54
C ILE A 19 11.74 -1.57 16.03
N LEU A 20 11.89 -2.75 16.63
CA LEU A 20 12.57 -2.90 17.91
C LEU A 20 14.06 -3.09 17.64
N LEU A 21 14.84 -2.03 17.82
CA LEU A 21 16.30 -2.08 17.81
C LEU A 21 16.80 -2.93 18.99
N SER A 22 17.06 -4.21 18.75
CA SER A 22 17.87 -5.04 19.64
C SER A 22 19.30 -5.04 19.13
N PRO A 23 20.33 -4.86 20.02
CA PRO A 23 21.71 -4.89 19.57
C PRO A 23 22.10 -6.30 19.13
N ALA A 24 22.53 -6.42 17.87
CA ALA A 24 23.02 -7.66 17.29
C ALA A 24 24.32 -8.10 17.99
N SER A 25 24.25 -9.25 18.66
CA SER A 25 25.44 -10.00 19.06
C SER A 25 25.81 -10.91 17.87
N ALA A 26 26.93 -10.62 17.25
CA ALA A 26 27.52 -11.49 16.25
C ALA A 26 27.92 -12.84 16.84
N LEU A 27 27.37 -13.92 16.35
CA LEU A 27 27.91 -15.27 16.48
C LEU A 27 27.98 -15.91 15.10
N GLY A 28 29.20 -16.03 14.61
CA GLY A 28 29.49 -16.86 13.44
C GLY A 28 29.31 -18.33 13.77
N ALA A 29 28.67 -19.06 12.89
CA ALA A 29 28.66 -20.51 12.90
C ALA A 29 28.96 -21.02 11.49
N ASP A 30 30.09 -21.74 11.37
CA ASP A 30 30.51 -22.48 10.19
C ASP A 30 29.49 -23.57 9.86
N ILE A 31 29.01 -23.59 8.63
CA ILE A 31 28.24 -24.73 8.10
C ILE A 31 29.17 -25.55 7.19
N GLN A 32 29.53 -26.71 7.69
CA GLN A 32 30.28 -27.71 6.97
C GLN A 32 29.31 -28.56 6.14
N THR A 33 29.55 -28.62 4.84
CA THR A 33 28.80 -29.44 3.89
C THR A 33 29.24 -30.88 3.98
N ASP A 34 28.32 -31.79 4.23
CA ASP A 34 28.55 -33.23 4.03
C ASP A 34 27.63 -33.74 2.89
N MET A 35 28.28 -34.17 1.80
CA MET A 35 27.62 -34.76 0.64
C MET A 35 27.69 -36.29 0.76
N THR A 36 26.56 -36.97 0.91
CA THR A 36 26.45 -38.37 0.53
C THR A 36 25.21 -38.65 -0.28
N SER A 37 25.46 -39.21 -1.45
CA SER A 37 24.57 -39.65 -2.50
C SER A 37 23.68 -40.82 -2.10
N SER A 38 22.38 -40.80 -2.53
CA SER A 38 21.70 -42.03 -2.94
C SER A 38 20.69 -41.72 -4.04
N GLU A 39 20.93 -42.27 -5.22
CA GLU A 39 20.01 -42.30 -6.35
C GLU A 39 18.78 -43.12 -6.02
N SER A 40 17.61 -42.61 -6.33
CA SER A 40 16.45 -43.40 -6.74
C SER A 40 15.72 -42.64 -7.85
N GLN A 41 15.72 -43.20 -9.04
CA GLN A 41 14.97 -42.78 -10.19
C GLN A 41 13.48 -43.05 -9.95
N ASP A 42 12.69 -42.03 -9.88
CA ASP A 42 11.28 -42.08 -10.22
C ASP A 42 11.01 -40.95 -11.21
N THR A 43 10.75 -41.33 -12.44
CA THR A 43 10.30 -40.48 -13.52
C THR A 43 8.85 -40.15 -13.29
N GLU A 44 8.58 -39.05 -12.63
CA GLU A 44 7.27 -38.40 -12.61
C GLU A 44 7.32 -37.12 -13.45
N SER A 45 6.36 -37.07 -14.35
CA SER A 45 6.08 -35.96 -15.27
C SER A 45 6.05 -34.62 -14.50
N ALA A 46 7.11 -33.85 -14.59
CA ALA A 46 7.12 -32.47 -14.09
C ALA A 46 6.18 -31.62 -14.97
N ALA A 47 4.94 -31.53 -14.59
CA ALA A 47 4.15 -30.36 -14.92
C ALA A 47 4.87 -29.16 -14.29
N ASN A 48 5.30 -28.22 -15.13
CA ASN A 48 5.99 -27.01 -14.74
C ASN A 48 4.95 -26.07 -14.08
N GLU A 49 4.56 -26.37 -12.84
CA GLU A 49 3.88 -25.43 -11.98
C GLU A 49 4.94 -24.40 -11.57
N THR A 50 4.97 -23.27 -12.26
CA THR A 50 5.62 -22.08 -11.71
C THR A 50 4.86 -21.78 -10.42
N GLU A 51 5.44 -22.12 -9.26
CA GLU A 51 4.91 -21.68 -7.98
C GLU A 51 4.75 -20.17 -8.06
N ASP A 52 3.50 -19.71 -7.96
CA ASP A 52 3.15 -18.29 -7.90
C ASP A 52 3.54 -17.77 -6.51
N LEU A 53 4.82 -17.42 -6.36
CA LEU A 53 5.40 -17.00 -5.10
C LEU A 53 4.92 -15.58 -4.76
N TYR A 54 4.17 -15.47 -3.67
CA TYR A 54 3.78 -14.17 -3.11
C TYR A 54 5.02 -13.35 -2.71
N GLY A 55 4.97 -12.04 -2.97
CA GLY A 55 6.01 -11.09 -2.56
C GLY A 55 7.19 -10.98 -3.54
N VAL A 56 7.29 -11.82 -4.56
CA VAL A 56 8.37 -11.74 -5.55
C VAL A 56 8.27 -10.46 -6.37
N GLU A 57 7.09 -10.13 -6.83
CA GLU A 57 6.84 -8.91 -7.58
C GLU A 57 6.96 -7.67 -6.67
N ALA A 58 6.44 -7.75 -5.44
CA ALA A 58 6.60 -6.67 -4.47
C ALA A 58 8.08 -6.40 -4.17
N TYR A 59 8.91 -7.42 -4.04
CA TYR A 59 10.34 -7.24 -3.85
C TYR A 59 11.01 -6.55 -5.06
N ALA A 60 10.67 -6.96 -6.27
CA ALA A 60 11.20 -6.33 -7.48
C ALA A 60 10.73 -4.86 -7.60
N ASN A 61 9.48 -4.56 -7.27
CA ASN A 61 8.95 -3.20 -7.21
C ASN A 61 9.67 -2.36 -6.16
N LEU A 62 9.94 -2.92 -4.97
CA LEU A 62 10.67 -2.24 -3.91
C LEU A 62 12.10 -1.89 -4.34
N GLU A 63 12.78 -2.83 -4.99
CA GLU A 63 14.12 -2.60 -5.55
C GLU A 63 14.10 -1.49 -6.60
N ALA A 64 13.11 -1.47 -7.49
CA ALA A 64 12.94 -0.44 -8.50
C ALA A 64 12.70 0.95 -7.87
N ILE A 65 11.87 1.04 -6.83
CA ILE A 65 11.64 2.29 -6.08
C ILE A 65 12.93 2.78 -5.44
N TYR A 66 13.64 1.90 -4.74
CA TYR A 66 14.90 2.24 -4.07
C TYR A 66 15.96 2.77 -5.04
N GLN A 67 16.13 2.10 -6.19
CA GLN A 67 17.16 2.44 -7.15
C GLN A 67 16.85 3.71 -7.95
N ASN A 68 15.58 3.95 -8.29
CA ASN A 68 15.22 5.00 -9.25
C ASN A 68 14.58 6.23 -8.60
N PHE A 69 13.94 6.09 -7.45
CA PHE A 69 13.15 7.17 -6.83
C PHE A 69 13.43 7.35 -5.33
N PRO A 70 14.70 7.49 -4.89
CA PRO A 70 15.00 7.83 -3.49
C PRO A 70 14.55 9.26 -3.20
N GLN A 71 14.28 9.57 -1.92
CA GLN A 71 13.91 10.93 -1.47
C GLN A 71 12.73 11.52 -2.26
N ARG A 72 11.58 10.85 -2.18
CA ARG A 72 10.33 11.28 -2.83
C ARG A 72 9.65 12.40 -2.04
N ILE A 73 10.37 13.51 -1.89
CA ILE A 73 9.98 14.61 -1.00
C ILE A 73 8.87 15.44 -1.65
N ASN A 74 7.83 15.74 -0.86
CA ASN A 74 6.81 16.73 -1.20
C ASN A 74 6.51 17.62 0.01
N ASP A 75 7.41 18.56 0.32
CA ASP A 75 7.23 19.56 1.37
C ASP A 75 6.63 20.88 0.83
N GLU A 76 6.33 21.82 1.73
CA GLU A 76 5.68 23.09 1.38
C GLU A 76 6.42 23.94 0.33
N ASN A 77 7.74 23.76 0.21
CA ASN A 77 8.62 24.56 -0.62
C ASN A 77 9.29 23.76 -1.74
N ASN A 78 9.21 22.43 -1.67
CA ASN A 78 9.96 21.55 -2.55
C ASN A 78 9.17 20.28 -2.88
N ARG A 79 8.79 20.16 -4.15
CA ARG A 79 8.34 18.91 -4.73
C ARG A 79 9.48 18.34 -5.55
N SER A 80 10.07 17.24 -5.09
CA SER A 80 11.19 16.59 -5.78
C SER A 80 10.76 15.99 -7.12
N GLU A 81 11.69 15.88 -8.06
CA GLU A 81 11.43 15.14 -9.31
C GLU A 81 11.15 13.66 -9.01
N ASN A 82 11.76 13.11 -7.97
CA ASN A 82 11.60 11.71 -7.61
C ASN A 82 10.18 11.37 -7.16
N VAL A 83 9.48 12.22 -6.42
CA VAL A 83 8.07 11.95 -6.07
C VAL A 83 7.18 12.01 -7.31
N THR A 84 7.44 12.96 -8.20
CA THR A 84 6.70 13.07 -9.48
C THR A 84 6.94 11.85 -10.36
N ASN A 85 8.21 11.46 -10.53
CA ASN A 85 8.58 10.31 -11.35
C ASN A 85 8.10 8.98 -10.75
N ALA A 86 8.09 8.85 -9.42
CA ALA A 86 7.52 7.68 -8.75
C ALA A 86 6.01 7.55 -9.02
N GLY A 87 5.25 8.63 -8.95
CA GLY A 87 3.84 8.63 -9.31
C GLY A 87 3.58 8.22 -10.75
N LEU A 88 4.34 8.75 -11.71
CA LEU A 88 4.26 8.36 -13.12
C LEU A 88 4.67 6.90 -13.34
N TRP A 89 5.66 6.42 -12.60
CA TRP A 89 6.05 5.02 -12.65
C TRP A 89 4.95 4.10 -12.11
N ILE A 90 4.34 4.45 -10.98
CA ILE A 90 3.18 3.73 -10.42
C ILE A 90 2.06 3.65 -11.46
N GLN A 91 1.74 4.77 -12.11
CA GLN A 91 0.77 4.79 -13.20
C GLN A 91 1.14 3.78 -14.29
N SER A 92 2.39 3.81 -14.76
CA SER A 92 2.85 2.91 -15.82
C SER A 92 2.78 1.43 -15.43
N GLN A 93 3.04 1.08 -14.17
CA GLN A 93 2.89 -0.30 -13.68
C GLN A 93 1.42 -0.73 -13.73
N LEU A 94 0.51 0.08 -13.20
CA LEU A 94 -0.92 -0.20 -13.20
C LEU A 94 -1.49 -0.32 -14.62
N GLU A 95 -1.07 0.53 -15.55
CA GLU A 95 -1.43 0.45 -16.96
C GLU A 95 -0.89 -0.85 -17.60
N SER A 96 0.30 -1.30 -17.21
CA SER A 96 0.88 -2.56 -17.71
C SER A 96 0.11 -3.80 -17.25
N TYR A 97 -0.56 -3.71 -16.10
CA TYR A 97 -1.47 -4.76 -15.59
C TYR A 97 -2.85 -4.76 -16.28
N GLY A 98 -3.12 -3.73 -17.11
CA GLY A 98 -4.37 -3.62 -17.86
C GLY A 98 -5.39 -2.66 -17.25
N TYR A 99 -5.06 -1.94 -16.19
CA TYR A 99 -5.97 -0.97 -15.59
C TYR A 99 -6.04 0.34 -16.38
N GLU A 100 -7.23 0.96 -16.35
CA GLU A 100 -7.37 2.39 -16.64
C GLU A 100 -7.10 3.16 -15.35
N VAL A 101 -6.00 3.93 -15.33
CA VAL A 101 -5.57 4.66 -14.15
C VAL A 101 -6.30 6.00 -14.07
N SER A 102 -6.86 6.28 -12.91
CA SER A 102 -7.45 7.57 -12.57
C SER A 102 -6.49 8.38 -11.70
N THR A 103 -6.56 9.70 -11.81
CA THR A 103 -5.81 10.62 -10.98
C THR A 103 -6.74 11.52 -10.19
N HIS A 104 -6.29 11.94 -9.02
CA HIS A 104 -6.94 12.94 -8.19
C HIS A 104 -5.91 13.99 -7.80
N ASP A 105 -5.89 15.08 -8.55
CA ASP A 105 -5.07 16.24 -8.24
C ASP A 105 -5.68 17.02 -7.08
N PHE A 106 -4.86 17.45 -6.13
CA PHE A 106 -5.33 18.20 -4.98
C PHE A 106 -4.39 19.36 -4.62
N THR A 107 -4.98 20.33 -3.91
CA THR A 107 -4.25 21.38 -3.20
C THR A 107 -4.79 21.45 -1.78
N HIS A 108 -3.91 21.35 -0.82
CA HIS A 108 -4.23 21.44 0.59
C HIS A 108 -3.23 22.37 1.27
N PHE A 109 -3.69 23.54 1.71
CA PHE A 109 -2.82 24.66 2.13
C PHE A 109 -1.76 24.97 1.06
N ASN A 110 -0.48 24.79 1.38
CA ASN A 110 0.64 25.06 0.47
C ASN A 110 1.12 23.81 -0.28
N PHE A 111 0.50 22.66 -0.03
CA PHE A 111 0.84 21.39 -0.68
C PHE A 111 0.01 21.17 -1.93
N THR A 112 0.64 20.71 -2.97
CA THR A 112 -0.02 20.18 -4.17
C THR A 112 0.46 18.77 -4.41
N GLY A 113 -0.44 17.89 -4.83
CA GLY A 113 -0.11 16.50 -5.08
C GLY A 113 -1.10 15.83 -6.00
N THR A 114 -0.79 14.60 -6.36
CA THR A 114 -1.61 13.76 -7.24
C THR A 114 -1.73 12.37 -6.63
N ASN A 115 -2.92 11.96 -6.23
CA ASN A 115 -3.19 10.56 -5.91
C ASN A 115 -3.42 9.79 -7.20
N TYR A 116 -2.82 8.61 -7.33
CA TYR A 116 -3.08 7.67 -8.42
C TYR A 116 -3.94 6.53 -7.91
N PHE A 117 -4.93 6.12 -8.66
CA PHE A 117 -5.77 5.01 -8.23
C PHE A 117 -6.39 4.24 -9.37
N VAL A 118 -6.72 2.99 -9.09
CA VAL A 118 -7.48 2.11 -9.99
C VAL A 118 -8.65 1.51 -9.25
N THR A 119 -9.72 1.27 -9.97
CA THR A 119 -10.92 0.61 -9.44
C THR A 119 -11.13 -0.71 -10.16
N LYS A 120 -11.09 -1.80 -9.41
CA LYS A 120 -11.44 -3.14 -9.88
C LYS A 120 -12.88 -3.43 -9.49
N PRO A 121 -13.81 -3.51 -10.45
CA PRO A 121 -15.20 -3.83 -10.17
C PRO A 121 -15.33 -5.22 -9.52
N GLY A 122 -16.19 -5.31 -8.52
CA GLY A 122 -16.60 -6.57 -7.90
C GLY A 122 -18.06 -6.92 -8.22
N LYS A 123 -18.60 -7.92 -7.52
CA LYS A 123 -20.02 -8.33 -7.63
C LYS A 123 -20.97 -7.32 -7.00
N SER A 124 -20.48 -6.39 -6.22
CA SER A 124 -21.22 -5.34 -5.51
C SER A 124 -20.48 -4.02 -5.64
N ASP A 125 -21.21 -2.92 -5.68
CA ASP A 125 -20.68 -1.55 -5.68
C ASP A 125 -20.05 -1.16 -4.32
N LYS A 126 -20.27 -1.96 -3.27
CA LYS A 126 -19.58 -1.75 -1.99
C LYS A 126 -18.08 -1.90 -2.18
N THR A 127 -17.32 -0.91 -1.66
CA THR A 127 -15.92 -0.73 -1.97
C THR A 127 -15.03 -0.93 -0.74
N ILE A 128 -13.96 -1.69 -0.91
CA ILE A 128 -12.82 -1.72 0.00
C ILE A 128 -11.71 -0.88 -0.64
N ILE A 129 -11.23 0.13 0.07
CA ILE A 129 -10.06 0.91 -0.33
C ILE A 129 -8.83 0.25 0.28
N ILE A 130 -7.80 0.03 -0.55
CA ILE A 130 -6.49 -0.44 -0.11
C ILE A 130 -5.51 0.63 -0.55
N GLY A 131 -4.76 1.20 0.40
CA GLY A 131 -3.92 2.36 0.15
C GLY A 131 -2.52 2.25 0.71
N ALA A 132 -1.61 3.01 0.11
CA ALA A 132 -0.26 3.26 0.59
C ALA A 132 0.17 4.66 0.13
N HIS A 133 0.96 5.39 0.94
CA HIS A 133 1.52 6.63 0.45
C HIS A 133 2.82 6.38 -0.31
N TYR A 134 3.12 7.25 -1.30
CA TYR A 134 4.29 7.05 -2.13
C TYR A 134 5.36 8.16 -2.00
N ASP A 135 5.06 9.25 -1.29
CA ASP A 135 6.07 10.22 -0.87
C ASP A 135 6.95 9.65 0.25
N SER A 136 8.00 10.34 0.62
CA SER A 136 8.89 9.94 1.71
C SER A 136 9.58 11.15 2.33
N MET A 137 10.05 11.00 3.55
CA MET A 137 11.01 11.90 4.17
C MET A 137 12.32 11.97 3.34
N PRO A 138 13.31 12.84 3.66
CA PRO A 138 14.58 12.93 2.94
C PRO A 138 15.50 11.73 3.24
N THR A 139 14.97 10.54 3.02
CA THR A 139 15.61 9.23 3.18
C THR A 139 15.43 8.43 1.90
N ALA A 140 15.95 7.21 1.83
CA ALA A 140 15.70 6.34 0.70
C ALA A 140 14.22 5.92 0.60
N GLY A 141 13.43 6.06 1.69
CA GLY A 141 12.00 5.74 1.73
C GLY A 141 11.70 4.29 1.36
N VAL A 142 12.55 3.33 1.77
CA VAL A 142 12.41 1.91 1.39
C VAL A 142 11.30 1.27 2.20
N ASP A 143 11.39 1.38 3.53
CA ASP A 143 10.37 0.86 4.43
C ASP A 143 9.17 1.81 4.43
N ASP A 144 9.40 3.07 4.71
CA ASP A 144 8.43 4.15 4.77
C ASP A 144 8.47 5.02 3.50
N ASN A 145 7.55 4.88 2.53
CA ASN A 145 6.64 3.74 2.44
C ASN A 145 6.74 3.05 1.07
N GLY A 146 7.99 2.85 0.59
CA GLY A 146 8.25 2.05 -0.60
C GLY A 146 7.73 0.61 -0.46
N SER A 147 7.77 0.06 0.77
CA SER A 147 7.30 -1.29 1.06
C SER A 147 5.79 -1.42 0.85
N GLY A 148 5.00 -0.49 1.37
CA GLY A 148 3.55 -0.48 1.16
C GLY A 148 3.17 -0.29 -0.30
N VAL A 149 3.82 0.64 -1.02
CA VAL A 149 3.62 0.84 -2.46
C VAL A 149 3.88 -0.44 -3.24
N SER A 150 4.98 -1.13 -2.93
CA SER A 150 5.40 -2.34 -3.65
C SER A 150 4.40 -3.48 -3.49
N VAL A 151 3.92 -3.70 -2.27
CA VAL A 151 2.88 -4.70 -1.98
C VAL A 151 1.55 -4.30 -2.61
N LEU A 152 1.19 -3.02 -2.58
CA LEU A 152 -0.06 -2.53 -3.16
C LEU A 152 -0.09 -2.74 -4.69
N LEU A 153 1.05 -2.57 -5.39
CA LEU A 153 1.19 -2.89 -6.82
C LEU A 153 1.00 -4.37 -7.07
N GLU A 154 1.67 -5.26 -6.33
CA GLU A 154 1.49 -6.71 -6.48
C GLU A 154 0.04 -7.12 -6.22
N LEU A 155 -0.61 -6.58 -5.19
CA LEU A 155 -2.02 -6.83 -4.92
C LEU A 155 -2.92 -6.38 -6.07
N ALA A 156 -2.69 -5.17 -6.61
CA ALA A 156 -3.46 -4.68 -7.75
C ALA A 156 -3.33 -5.65 -8.94
N HIS A 157 -2.11 -6.09 -9.27
CA HIS A 157 -1.87 -7.04 -10.35
C HIS A 157 -2.59 -8.37 -10.11
N ARG A 158 -2.42 -8.97 -8.93
CA ARG A 158 -3.02 -10.27 -8.60
C ARG A 158 -4.54 -10.25 -8.62
N PHE A 159 -5.16 -9.16 -8.17
CA PHE A 159 -6.60 -9.04 -8.16
C PHE A 159 -7.20 -8.68 -9.52
N TYR A 160 -6.42 -8.32 -10.52
CA TYR A 160 -6.93 -7.84 -11.81
C TYR A 160 -7.96 -8.78 -12.44
N ASP A 161 -7.63 -10.05 -12.57
CA ASP A 161 -8.48 -11.08 -13.16
C ASP A 161 -9.33 -11.88 -12.14
N MET A 162 -9.21 -11.57 -10.84
CA MET A 162 -9.92 -12.33 -9.81
C MET A 162 -11.36 -11.84 -9.62
N ASP A 163 -12.29 -12.76 -9.49
CA ASP A 163 -13.65 -12.46 -9.03
C ASP A 163 -13.64 -12.01 -7.56
N THR A 164 -14.15 -10.82 -7.27
CA THR A 164 -14.26 -10.28 -5.91
C THR A 164 -15.72 -10.03 -5.51
N PRO A 165 -16.08 -10.24 -4.24
CA PRO A 165 -17.46 -10.03 -3.78
C PRO A 165 -17.85 -8.55 -3.73
N CYS A 166 -16.87 -7.65 -3.60
CA CYS A 166 -17.03 -6.20 -3.59
C CYS A 166 -15.98 -5.56 -4.49
N THR A 167 -16.21 -4.31 -4.84
CA THR A 167 -15.27 -3.48 -5.58
C THR A 167 -14.02 -3.23 -4.74
N LEU A 168 -12.85 -3.31 -5.37
CA LEU A 168 -11.56 -2.94 -4.77
C LEU A 168 -11.06 -1.65 -5.41
N GLN A 169 -10.60 -0.73 -4.58
CA GLN A 169 -9.96 0.50 -5.05
C GLN A 169 -8.55 0.56 -4.47
N PHE A 170 -7.54 0.49 -5.35
CA PHE A 170 -6.13 0.58 -4.97
C PHE A 170 -5.69 2.02 -5.14
N VAL A 171 -5.28 2.68 -4.04
CA VAL A 171 -5.01 4.11 -4.01
C VAL A 171 -3.59 4.38 -3.51
N PHE A 172 -2.81 5.08 -4.33
CA PHE A 172 -1.46 5.53 -4.02
C PHE A 172 -1.53 7.01 -3.65
N PHE A 173 -1.35 7.30 -2.35
CA PHE A 173 -1.51 8.64 -1.81
C PHE A 173 -0.21 9.45 -1.91
N ASP A 174 -0.34 10.72 -2.26
CA ASP A 174 0.75 11.71 -2.23
C ASP A 174 0.67 12.51 -0.92
N THR A 175 1.79 13.07 -0.49
CA THR A 175 1.86 14.08 0.59
C THR A 175 1.29 13.58 1.93
N GLU A 176 1.78 12.44 2.38
CA GLU A 176 1.51 11.92 3.72
C GLU A 176 2.43 12.60 4.75
N GLU A 177 3.74 12.58 4.47
CA GLU A 177 4.83 12.87 5.39
C GLU A 177 4.86 14.33 5.89
N TYR A 178 4.65 15.27 5.02
CA TYR A 178 4.76 16.70 5.34
C TYR A 178 3.42 17.41 5.41
N GLY A 179 2.42 16.91 4.71
CA GLY A 179 1.14 17.56 4.50
C GLY A 179 0.05 17.15 5.48
N ALA A 180 0.36 16.57 6.62
CA ALA A 180 -0.62 16.04 7.58
C ALA A 180 -1.67 15.17 6.89
N TYR A 181 -1.21 14.16 6.15
CA TYR A 181 -2.06 13.22 5.40
C TYR A 181 -2.88 13.89 4.30
N ALA A 182 -2.31 14.92 3.63
CA ALA A 182 -3.05 15.76 2.68
C ALA A 182 -3.68 14.94 1.55
N GLY A 183 -2.94 13.99 0.97
CA GLY A 183 -3.43 13.15 -0.13
C GLY A 183 -4.66 12.33 0.25
N SER A 184 -4.59 11.59 1.33
CA SER A 184 -5.69 10.75 1.80
C SER A 184 -6.88 11.57 2.29
N SER A 185 -6.62 12.68 3.01
CA SER A 185 -7.67 13.61 3.46
C SER A 185 -8.42 14.23 2.27
N CYS A 186 -7.69 14.76 1.28
CA CYS A 186 -8.31 15.32 0.08
C CYS A 186 -9.05 14.25 -0.72
N PHE A 187 -8.54 13.02 -0.81
CA PHE A 187 -9.25 11.94 -1.49
C PHE A 187 -10.62 11.68 -0.85
N VAL A 188 -10.71 11.67 0.48
CA VAL A 188 -12.00 11.53 1.17
C VAL A 188 -12.90 12.73 0.92
N TYR A 189 -12.43 13.97 1.19
CA TYR A 189 -13.29 15.15 1.22
C TYR A 189 -13.62 15.70 -0.17
N THR A 190 -12.68 15.64 -1.12
CA THR A 190 -12.84 16.27 -2.43
C THR A 190 -13.09 15.29 -3.56
N TYR A 191 -12.82 13.98 -3.37
CA TYR A 191 -13.17 12.96 -4.34
C TYR A 191 -14.34 12.09 -3.87
N LEU A 192 -14.22 11.33 -2.78
CA LEU A 192 -15.28 10.40 -2.36
C LEU A 192 -16.57 11.12 -1.99
N MET A 193 -16.50 12.15 -1.15
CA MET A 193 -17.70 12.88 -0.72
C MET A 193 -18.35 13.66 -1.86
N THR A 194 -17.54 14.31 -2.71
CA THR A 194 -18.07 15.13 -3.82
C THR A 194 -18.77 14.27 -4.87
N ASN A 195 -18.30 13.05 -5.08
CA ASN A 195 -18.90 12.11 -6.02
C ASN A 195 -19.96 11.17 -5.37
N ASN A 196 -20.31 11.38 -4.11
CA ASN A 196 -21.26 10.57 -3.33
C ASN A 196 -20.84 9.09 -3.25
N LEU A 197 -19.56 8.79 -3.18
CA LEU A 197 -19.02 7.43 -3.13
C LEU A 197 -18.76 6.94 -1.70
N LEU A 198 -18.70 7.85 -0.72
CA LEU A 198 -18.31 7.53 0.66
C LEU A 198 -19.24 6.51 1.34
N ASP A 199 -20.55 6.57 1.04
CA ASP A 199 -21.54 5.64 1.61
C ASP A 199 -21.36 4.19 1.15
N ASP A 200 -20.63 3.97 0.07
CA ASP A 200 -20.34 2.65 -0.46
C ASP A 200 -19.01 2.08 0.05
N VAL A 201 -18.18 2.89 0.72
CA VAL A 201 -16.94 2.43 1.33
C VAL A 201 -17.23 1.59 2.58
N LEU A 202 -16.77 0.34 2.56
CA LEU A 202 -16.89 -0.61 3.68
C LEU A 202 -15.77 -0.39 4.70
N CYS A 203 -14.55 -0.28 4.21
CA CYS A 203 -13.36 -0.02 5.02
C CYS A 203 -12.22 0.51 4.15
N CYS A 204 -11.19 1.02 4.82
CA CYS A 204 -9.89 1.33 4.24
C CYS A 204 -8.83 0.48 4.92
N ILE A 205 -7.95 -0.14 4.13
CA ILE A 205 -6.77 -0.85 4.58
C ILE A 205 -5.56 -0.01 4.16
N ASN A 206 -4.86 0.59 5.11
CA ASN A 206 -3.61 1.31 4.83
C ASN A 206 -2.43 0.37 5.07
N ILE A 207 -1.54 0.27 4.07
CA ILE A 207 -0.31 -0.53 4.13
C ILE A 207 0.84 0.45 4.31
N ASP A 208 1.56 0.30 5.43
CA ASP A 208 2.57 1.27 5.80
C ASP A 208 3.73 0.63 6.58
N SER A 209 4.96 0.90 6.13
CA SER A 209 6.20 0.50 6.82
C SER A 209 6.27 -0.99 7.16
N ILE A 210 6.11 -1.87 6.14
CA ILE A 210 5.97 -3.32 6.33
C ILE A 210 7.23 -4.13 6.00
N ALA A 211 8.34 -3.49 5.62
CA ALA A 211 9.60 -4.18 5.29
C ALA A 211 10.59 -4.22 6.47
N GLY A 212 10.35 -3.47 7.54
CA GLY A 212 11.19 -3.44 8.72
C GLY A 212 10.77 -4.45 9.79
N GLY A 213 11.78 -5.01 10.52
CA GLY A 213 11.51 -5.89 11.66
C GLY A 213 11.10 -7.32 11.30
N ASP A 214 10.67 -8.06 12.32
CA ASP A 214 10.33 -9.50 12.25
C ASP A 214 8.84 -9.79 12.54
N ARG A 215 8.04 -8.74 12.70
CA ARG A 215 6.61 -8.82 13.01
C ARG A 215 5.81 -7.80 12.22
N LEU A 216 4.67 -8.24 11.75
CA LEU A 216 3.66 -7.40 11.14
C LEU A 216 2.57 -7.13 12.19
N TYR A 217 2.18 -5.86 12.34
CA TYR A 217 1.12 -5.44 13.23
C TYR A 217 -0.05 -4.90 12.42
N GLY A 218 -1.26 -5.36 12.76
CA GLY A 218 -2.49 -4.77 12.27
C GLY A 218 -3.12 -3.91 13.36
N TYR A 219 -3.36 -2.65 13.09
CA TYR A 219 -4.07 -1.74 13.97
C TYR A 219 -5.42 -1.40 13.36
N GLY A 220 -6.44 -1.33 14.20
CA GLY A 220 -7.74 -0.91 13.74
C GLY A 220 -8.61 -0.41 14.87
N GLY A 221 -9.71 0.22 14.52
CA GLY A 221 -10.64 0.75 15.50
C GLY A 221 -12.05 0.96 14.96
N GLU A 222 -13.02 0.96 15.86
CA GLU A 222 -14.38 1.39 15.59
C GLU A 222 -14.55 2.82 16.11
N TYR A 223 -15.21 3.65 15.34
CA TYR A 223 -15.51 5.04 15.69
C TYR A 223 -17.01 5.23 15.77
N ASP A 224 -17.47 6.07 16.72
CA ASP A 224 -18.87 6.47 16.84
C ASP A 224 -19.26 7.56 15.81
N GLU A 225 -20.52 8.00 15.91
CA GLU A 225 -21.09 9.02 15.01
C GLU A 225 -20.41 10.39 15.16
N ASP A 226 -19.71 10.62 16.25
CA ASP A 226 -18.96 11.86 16.55
C ASP A 226 -17.47 11.73 16.16
N GLY A 227 -17.07 10.59 15.59
CA GLY A 227 -15.68 10.31 15.19
C GLY A 227 -14.76 9.94 16.35
N LYS A 228 -15.30 9.58 17.50
CA LYS A 228 -14.53 9.14 18.65
C LYS A 228 -14.29 7.64 18.58
N LEU A 229 -13.02 7.24 18.81
CA LEU A 229 -12.63 5.85 18.90
C LEU A 229 -13.39 5.15 20.05
N THR A 230 -14.20 4.15 19.73
CA THR A 230 -15.00 3.38 20.68
C THR A 230 -14.39 2.03 20.98
N ARG A 231 -13.61 1.49 20.06
CA ARG A 231 -12.91 0.23 20.22
C ARG A 231 -11.65 0.23 19.38
N GLU A 232 -10.56 -0.19 19.98
CA GLU A 232 -9.27 -0.39 19.32
C GLU A 232 -8.91 -1.88 19.34
N TRP A 233 -8.25 -2.35 18.31
CA TRP A 233 -7.64 -3.68 18.26
C TRP A 233 -6.25 -3.62 17.64
N VAL A 234 -5.35 -4.47 18.16
CA VAL A 234 -3.98 -4.68 17.66
C VAL A 234 -3.78 -6.19 17.53
N TYR A 235 -3.26 -6.62 16.37
CA TYR A 235 -3.00 -8.02 16.05
C TYR A 235 -1.53 -8.25 15.71
#